data_b76e49ea864ee654b2c1b299c0970a58
#
_entry.id   b76e49ea864ee654b2c1b299c0970a58
#
_cell.length_a   1.000
_cell.length_b   1.000
_cell.length_c   1.000
_cell.angle_alpha   90.00
_cell.angle_beta   90.00
_cell.angle_gamma   90.00
#
_symmetry.space_group_name_H-M   'P 1'
#
loop_
_entity.id
_entity.type
_entity.pdbx_description
1 polymer ?
#
loop_
_entity_poly.entity_id
_entity_poly.type
_entity_poly.pdbx_seq_one_letter_code
_entity_poly.pdbx_strand_id
1 'polypeptide(L)'
;LGIFNNLEYFGYNKVEVKKEKDLEEKDVMLHWLYRTLDILADNKESIEKHMYNQRISLFNTTVDLVFYDVTTLAFETQQTNEILQMGYSKDKKFNESQVVLGMSIDQDRMPVSFDIYAGNTFEGHTFKDSIEKMKKEYQLGKVIVVADRGMMSKKNIEVVENSNYEFIVGKSIKQLKKVNIFEGEFIEIAKGIKYREVEYENKRLLIIYSEERAKKDRADRLRLIEKAKKMLEEGNIDSKSKRGAKKYLKEQNKQNYILDIEKIENDENTMDTME
;
A
#
# COMPACT_ATOMS: atom_id res chain seq x y z
N LEU A 1 6.01 20.20 19.27
CA LEU A 1 6.96 20.07 20.40
C LEU A 1 8.09 19.04 20.09
N GLY A 2 7.84 17.94 19.36
CA GLY A 2 8.86 16.95 19.01
C GLY A 2 9.95 17.47 18.07
N ILE A 3 9.68 18.44 17.24
CA ILE A 3 10.65 19.02 16.29
C ILE A 3 11.75 19.80 17.03
N PHE A 4 11.42 20.49 18.12
CA PHE A 4 12.39 21.27 18.89
C PHE A 4 13.42 20.42 19.65
N ASN A 5 13.07 19.18 20.00
CA ASN A 5 13.98 18.30 20.70
C ASN A 5 15.05 17.67 19.80
N ASN A 6 14.92 17.79 18.47
CA ASN A 6 15.79 17.18 17.48
C ASN A 6 16.60 18.19 16.65
N LEU A 7 16.54 19.48 16.97
CA LEU A 7 17.31 20.52 16.24
C LEU A 7 18.83 20.30 16.31
N GLU A 8 19.35 19.66 17.36
CA GLU A 8 20.76 19.26 17.46
C GLU A 8 21.19 18.28 16.36
N TYR A 9 20.24 17.43 15.90
CA TYR A 9 20.49 16.46 14.83
C TYR A 9 20.75 17.15 13.46
N PHE A 10 20.24 18.37 13.30
CA PHE A 10 20.40 19.17 12.07
C PHE A 10 21.54 20.20 12.18
N GLY A 11 22.42 20.09 13.18
CA GLY A 11 23.58 20.97 13.35
C GLY A 11 23.23 22.36 13.89
N TYR A 12 22.01 22.59 14.36
CA TYR A 12 21.64 23.80 15.08
C TYR A 12 22.01 23.65 16.55
N ASN A 13 22.94 24.45 17.02
CA ASN A 13 23.23 24.56 18.44
C ASN A 13 21.95 24.94 19.19
N LYS A 14 21.72 24.31 20.35
CA LYS A 14 20.65 24.74 21.26
C LYS A 14 20.75 26.24 21.45
N VAL A 15 19.80 26.96 20.90
CA VAL A 15 19.53 28.30 21.37
C VAL A 15 19.08 28.12 22.79
N GLU A 16 19.93 28.50 23.77
CA GLU A 16 19.53 28.59 25.17
C GLU A 16 18.32 29.53 25.22
N VAL A 17 17.14 28.95 25.26
CA VAL A 17 15.93 29.69 25.57
C VAL A 17 16.06 30.06 27.03
N LYS A 18 16.58 31.25 27.28
CA LYS A 18 16.60 31.85 28.61
C LYS A 18 15.20 31.74 29.18
N LYS A 19 15.09 31.06 30.32
CA LYS A 19 13.88 30.82 31.09
C LYS A 19 13.37 32.09 31.76
N GLU A 20 13.39 33.23 31.13
CA GLU A 20 12.78 34.40 31.69
C GLU A 20 12.11 35.22 30.60
N LYS A 21 10.83 35.34 30.80
CA LYS A 21 9.89 36.21 30.10
C LYS A 21 9.38 35.71 28.76
N ASP A 22 8.12 35.53 28.84
CA ASP A 22 7.10 35.89 27.90
C ASP A 22 6.52 34.75 27.07
N LEU A 23 5.31 34.45 27.42
CA LEU A 23 4.32 33.76 26.58
C LEU A 23 4.35 34.31 25.13
N GLU A 24 4.64 35.60 24.96
CA GLU A 24 4.75 36.31 23.68
C GLU A 24 5.91 35.78 22.79
N GLU A 25 7.06 35.41 23.33
CA GLU A 25 8.17 34.87 22.53
C GLU A 25 7.88 33.47 22.00
N LYS A 26 7.18 32.63 22.78
CA LYS A 26 6.72 31.31 22.32
C LYS A 26 5.67 31.42 21.23
N ASP A 27 4.76 32.37 21.34
CA ASP A 27 3.71 32.61 20.35
C ASP A 27 4.29 33.16 19.06
N VAL A 28 5.30 34.02 19.12
CA VAL A 28 6.04 34.53 17.97
C VAL A 28 6.77 33.39 17.24
N MET A 29 7.47 32.51 17.97
CA MET A 29 8.16 31.37 17.35
C MET A 29 7.18 30.40 16.68
N LEU A 30 6.07 30.08 17.30
CA LEU A 30 5.04 29.22 16.72
C LEU A 30 4.44 29.83 15.46
N HIS A 31 4.18 31.14 15.47
CA HIS A 31 3.69 31.87 14.30
C HIS A 31 4.67 31.83 13.12
N TRP A 32 5.98 31.96 13.37
CA TRP A 32 7.00 31.85 12.33
C TRP A 32 7.06 30.43 11.73
N LEU A 33 6.88 29.40 12.56
CA LEU A 33 6.82 28.03 12.08
C LEU A 33 5.63 27.80 11.15
N TYR A 34 4.45 28.26 11.53
CA TYR A 34 3.28 28.16 10.66
C TYR A 34 3.45 28.92 9.35
N ARG A 35 3.98 30.15 9.39
CA ARG A 35 4.28 30.88 8.16
C ARG A 35 5.29 30.16 7.26
N THR A 36 6.30 29.51 7.86
CA THR A 36 7.26 28.73 7.08
C THR A 36 6.58 27.52 6.44
N LEU A 37 5.67 26.84 7.15
CA LEU A 37 4.88 25.75 6.59
C LEU A 37 3.99 26.22 5.44
N ASP A 38 3.36 27.40 5.55
CA ASP A 38 2.56 27.96 4.46
C ASP A 38 3.44 28.23 3.22
N ILE A 39 4.61 28.86 3.40
CA ILE A 39 5.55 29.09 2.31
C ILE A 39 6.00 27.78 1.66
N LEU A 40 6.30 26.74 2.45
CA LEU A 40 6.68 25.42 1.93
C LEU A 40 5.53 24.77 1.18
N ALA A 41 4.30 24.87 1.68
CA ALA A 41 3.11 24.35 1.03
C ALA A 41 2.85 25.02 -0.32
N ASP A 42 2.91 26.36 -0.38
CA ASP A 42 2.71 27.15 -1.58
C ASP A 42 3.78 26.87 -2.66
N ASN A 43 4.98 26.50 -2.24
CA ASN A 43 6.10 26.23 -3.14
C ASN A 43 6.42 24.73 -3.31
N LYS A 44 5.55 23.84 -2.80
CA LYS A 44 5.76 22.37 -2.78
C LYS A 44 6.23 21.82 -4.13
N GLU A 45 5.49 22.08 -5.19
CA GLU A 45 5.80 21.57 -6.54
C GLU A 45 7.14 22.09 -7.07
N SER A 46 7.42 23.38 -6.84
CA SER A 46 8.69 24.00 -7.24
C SER A 46 9.88 23.38 -6.48
N ILE A 47 9.72 23.12 -5.19
CA ILE A 47 10.73 22.48 -4.34
C ILE A 47 10.97 21.05 -4.80
N GLU A 48 9.91 20.25 -4.96
CA GLU A 48 10.00 18.86 -5.43
C GLU A 48 10.75 18.79 -6.77
N LYS A 49 10.34 19.62 -7.74
CA LYS A 49 10.94 19.68 -9.06
C LYS A 49 12.40 20.13 -9.02
N HIS A 50 12.74 21.11 -8.17
CA HIS A 50 14.11 21.54 -7.96
C HIS A 50 14.98 20.42 -7.41
N MET A 51 14.53 19.74 -6.36
CA MET A 51 15.24 18.59 -5.75
C MET A 51 15.45 17.46 -6.75
N TYR A 52 14.43 17.13 -7.53
CA TYR A 52 14.50 16.13 -8.58
C TYR A 52 15.55 16.51 -9.65
N ASN A 53 15.51 17.74 -10.18
CA ASN A 53 16.45 18.21 -11.20
C ASN A 53 17.89 18.27 -10.67
N GLN A 54 18.09 18.75 -9.45
CA GLN A 54 19.41 18.78 -8.82
C GLN A 54 20.01 17.38 -8.70
N ARG A 55 19.20 16.41 -8.30
CA ARG A 55 19.64 15.02 -8.17
C ARG A 55 20.06 14.43 -9.52
N ILE A 56 19.24 14.59 -10.55
CA ILE A 56 19.57 14.10 -11.90
C ILE A 56 20.85 14.74 -12.39
N SER A 57 21.00 16.06 -12.21
CA SER A 57 22.19 16.79 -12.64
C SER A 57 23.45 16.40 -11.87
N LEU A 58 23.37 16.28 -10.54
CA LEU A 58 24.53 16.00 -9.67
C LEU A 58 25.03 14.56 -9.80
N PHE A 59 24.11 13.60 -9.94
CA PHE A 59 24.45 12.17 -9.94
C PHE A 59 24.42 11.54 -11.32
N ASN A 60 24.05 12.30 -12.36
CA ASN A 60 23.84 11.81 -13.73
C ASN A 60 22.99 10.51 -13.77
N THR A 61 21.93 10.49 -12.95
CA THR A 61 21.03 9.35 -12.80
C THR A 61 19.81 9.52 -13.67
N THR A 62 19.25 8.40 -14.13
CA THR A 62 17.93 8.35 -14.78
C THR A 62 16.92 7.73 -13.82
N VAL A 63 15.67 8.09 -13.97
CA VAL A 63 14.58 7.42 -13.25
C VAL A 63 13.92 6.44 -14.22
N ASP A 64 14.25 5.18 -14.04
CA ASP A 64 13.75 4.08 -14.89
C ASP A 64 12.63 3.28 -14.20
N LEU A 65 12.56 3.37 -12.87
CA LEU A 65 11.60 2.65 -12.04
C LEU A 65 10.98 3.60 -11.01
N VAL A 66 9.66 3.61 -10.92
CA VAL A 66 8.91 4.37 -9.92
C VAL A 66 8.02 3.44 -9.11
N PHE A 67 8.21 3.43 -7.82
CA PHE A 67 7.31 2.78 -6.87
C PHE A 67 6.30 3.80 -6.39
N TYR A 68 5.03 3.44 -6.45
CA TYR A 68 3.95 4.25 -5.91
C TYR A 68 3.22 3.48 -4.81
N ASP A 69 3.10 4.09 -3.66
CA ASP A 69 2.35 3.55 -2.54
C ASP A 69 1.53 4.62 -1.84
N VAL A 70 0.52 4.17 -1.11
CA VAL A 70 -0.42 5.01 -0.39
C VAL A 70 -0.52 4.56 1.05
N THR A 71 -0.40 5.52 1.96
CA THR A 71 -0.61 5.31 3.39
C THR A 71 -1.62 6.29 3.97
N THR A 72 -2.20 5.95 5.11
CA THR A 72 -3.08 6.84 5.86
C THR A 72 -2.35 7.39 7.08
N LEU A 73 -2.46 8.70 7.30
CA LEU A 73 -1.94 9.36 8.49
C LEU A 73 -3.14 9.77 9.36
N ALA A 74 -3.31 9.09 10.49
CA ALA A 74 -4.36 9.38 11.44
C ALA A 74 -3.91 10.46 12.44
N PHE A 75 -4.84 11.33 12.81
CA PHE A 75 -4.65 12.38 13.79
C PHE A 75 -5.53 12.11 15.01
N GLU A 76 -5.00 12.34 16.19
CA GLU A 76 -5.74 12.17 17.45
C GLU A 76 -6.79 13.27 17.63
N THR A 77 -7.69 13.37 16.66
CA THR A 77 -8.80 14.33 16.65
C THR A 77 -10.01 13.75 15.92
N GLN A 78 -11.18 14.22 16.28
CA GLN A 78 -12.43 13.91 15.58
C GLN A 78 -12.90 15.10 14.71
N GLN A 79 -12.16 16.20 14.70
CA GLN A 79 -12.49 17.34 13.85
C GLN A 79 -12.22 16.99 12.40
N THR A 80 -13.11 17.41 11.53
CA THR A 80 -13.01 17.20 10.07
C THR A 80 -12.97 18.54 9.35
N ASN A 81 -12.27 18.56 8.21
CA ASN A 81 -12.27 19.67 7.25
C ASN A 81 -12.25 19.11 5.83
N GLU A 82 -11.92 19.88 4.83
CA GLU A 82 -11.91 19.44 3.44
C GLU A 82 -10.94 18.26 3.17
N ILE A 83 -9.80 18.24 3.85
CA ILE A 83 -8.75 17.21 3.67
C ILE A 83 -8.78 16.20 4.83
N LEU A 84 -8.92 16.69 6.06
CA LEU A 84 -8.96 15.86 7.24
C LEU A 84 -10.34 15.24 7.39
N GLN A 85 -10.49 13.98 7.01
CA GLN A 85 -11.75 13.25 6.97
C GLN A 85 -11.65 11.91 7.70
N MET A 86 -12.78 11.43 8.22
CA MET A 86 -12.89 10.05 8.69
C MET A 86 -12.92 9.12 7.48
N GLY A 87 -12.15 8.03 7.51
CA GLY A 87 -12.04 7.09 6.41
C GLY A 87 -11.74 5.67 6.87
N TYR A 88 -11.49 4.80 5.90
CA TYR A 88 -11.07 3.45 6.20
C TYR A 88 -9.64 3.45 6.75
N SER A 89 -9.48 2.98 7.98
CA SER A 89 -8.16 2.86 8.63
C SER A 89 -7.70 1.40 8.65
N LYS A 90 -6.52 1.14 8.11
CA LYS A 90 -5.86 -0.18 8.19
C LYS A 90 -5.53 -0.53 9.65
N ASP A 91 -5.29 0.49 10.49
CA ASP A 91 -4.95 0.35 11.91
C ASP A 91 -6.18 0.30 12.84
N LYS A 92 -7.39 0.20 12.25
CA LYS A 92 -8.67 0.16 12.97
C LYS A 92 -9.00 1.41 13.80
N LYS A 93 -8.42 2.55 13.46
CA LYS A 93 -8.65 3.86 14.08
C LYS A 93 -9.84 4.57 13.42
N PHE A 94 -11.02 3.96 13.49
CA PHE A 94 -12.22 4.43 12.76
C PHE A 94 -12.82 5.72 13.31
N ASN A 95 -12.44 6.13 14.52
CA ASN A 95 -12.94 7.33 15.19
C ASN A 95 -11.96 8.51 15.11
N GLU A 96 -10.87 8.35 14.40
CA GLU A 96 -9.86 9.38 14.20
C GLU A 96 -9.95 9.94 12.78
N SER A 97 -9.81 11.25 12.66
CA SER A 97 -9.68 11.89 11.35
C SER A 97 -8.32 11.60 10.76
N GLN A 98 -8.26 11.40 9.46
CA GLN A 98 -7.05 11.01 8.75
C GLN A 98 -6.89 11.78 7.44
N VAL A 99 -5.70 11.75 6.89
CA VAL A 99 -5.41 12.12 5.50
C VAL A 99 -4.80 10.92 4.78
N VAL A 100 -4.93 10.90 3.47
CA VAL A 100 -4.30 9.89 2.61
C VAL A 100 -3.07 10.50 1.97
N LEU A 101 -1.91 9.90 2.17
CA LEU A 101 -0.63 10.29 1.58
C LEU A 101 -0.25 9.33 0.47
N GLY A 102 -0.20 9.80 -0.76
CA GLY A 102 0.38 9.09 -1.89
C GLY A 102 1.84 9.53 -2.10
N MET A 103 2.75 8.59 -2.26
CA MET A 103 4.17 8.85 -2.42
C MET A 103 4.75 8.07 -3.60
N SER A 104 5.53 8.77 -4.42
CA SER A 104 6.33 8.17 -5.49
C SER A 104 7.81 8.21 -5.09
N ILE A 105 8.48 7.07 -5.18
CA ILE A 105 9.92 6.94 -4.96
C ILE A 105 10.56 6.25 -6.16
N ASP A 106 11.83 6.51 -6.41
CA ASP A 106 12.57 5.87 -7.49
C ASP A 106 13.28 4.56 -7.08
N GLN A 107 14.06 3.98 -7.99
CA GLN A 107 14.83 2.76 -7.78
C GLN A 107 15.84 2.86 -6.62
N ASP A 108 16.33 4.05 -6.31
CA ASP A 108 17.27 4.31 -5.22
C ASP A 108 16.55 4.64 -3.90
N ARG A 109 15.23 4.47 -3.86
CA ARG A 109 14.34 4.78 -2.73
C ARG A 109 14.31 6.27 -2.37
N MET A 110 14.60 7.13 -3.32
CA MET A 110 14.52 8.58 -3.11
C MET A 110 13.12 9.09 -3.49
N PRO A 111 12.53 9.96 -2.68
CA PRO A 111 11.23 10.57 -3.01
C PRO A 111 11.32 11.37 -4.32
N VAL A 112 10.37 11.13 -5.20
CA VAL A 112 10.17 11.92 -6.44
C VAL A 112 9.09 12.95 -6.19
N SER A 113 7.95 12.53 -5.66
CA SER A 113 6.84 13.41 -5.30
C SER A 113 5.94 12.79 -4.25
N PHE A 114 5.14 13.61 -3.60
CA PHE A 114 4.06 13.16 -2.74
C PHE A 114 2.83 14.04 -2.94
N ASP A 115 1.66 13.48 -2.65
CA ASP A 115 0.40 14.20 -2.67
C ASP A 115 -0.46 13.81 -1.47
N ILE A 116 -1.21 14.80 -0.97
CA ILE A 116 -2.11 14.61 0.17
C ILE A 116 -3.54 14.69 -0.35
N TYR A 117 -4.34 13.69 0.00
CA TYR A 117 -5.73 13.57 -0.38
C TYR A 117 -6.62 13.53 0.86
N ALA A 118 -7.90 13.81 0.66
CA ALA A 118 -8.89 13.71 1.74
C ALA A 118 -8.90 12.30 2.35
N GLY A 119 -9.04 12.22 3.66
CA GLY A 119 -8.90 10.97 4.43
C GLY A 119 -9.90 9.87 4.05
N ASN A 120 -10.99 10.22 3.39
CA ASN A 120 -11.98 9.28 2.85
C ASN A 120 -11.73 8.89 1.37
N THR A 121 -10.62 9.33 0.77
CA THR A 121 -10.27 9.01 -0.61
C THR A 121 -9.89 7.53 -0.72
N PHE A 122 -10.47 6.86 -1.73
CA PHE A 122 -10.10 5.49 -2.05
C PHE A 122 -8.70 5.45 -2.70
N GLU A 123 -7.81 4.61 -2.18
CA GLU A 123 -6.39 4.52 -2.62
C GLU A 123 -6.24 4.39 -4.15
N GLY A 124 -7.11 3.65 -4.82
CA GLY A 124 -7.07 3.48 -6.27
C GLY A 124 -7.35 4.76 -7.08
N HIS A 125 -7.96 5.78 -6.49
CA HIS A 125 -8.23 7.04 -7.18
C HIS A 125 -7.01 7.96 -7.20
N THR A 126 -6.13 7.86 -6.20
CA THR A 126 -4.93 8.70 -6.09
C THR A 126 -3.89 8.38 -7.16
N PHE A 127 -3.90 7.15 -7.64
CA PHE A 127 -2.92 6.63 -8.59
C PHE A 127 -2.91 7.38 -9.93
N LYS A 128 -4.10 7.66 -10.47
CA LYS A 128 -4.24 8.37 -11.75
C LYS A 128 -3.59 9.75 -11.68
N ASP A 129 -3.92 10.50 -10.64
CA ASP A 129 -3.43 11.88 -10.47
C ASP A 129 -1.90 11.90 -10.36
N SER A 130 -1.32 10.93 -9.63
CA SER A 130 0.12 10.77 -9.50
C SER A 130 0.81 10.48 -10.85
N ILE A 131 0.24 9.59 -11.66
CA ILE A 131 0.79 9.27 -13.00
C ILE A 131 0.72 10.48 -13.93
N GLU A 132 -0.40 11.19 -13.95
CA GLU A 132 -0.57 12.39 -14.75
C GLU A 132 0.41 13.50 -14.35
N LYS A 133 0.62 13.67 -13.04
CA LYS A 133 1.63 14.60 -12.49
C LYS A 133 3.04 14.21 -12.93
N MET A 134 3.42 12.95 -12.77
CA MET A 134 4.74 12.46 -13.19
C MET A 134 5.01 12.74 -14.67
N LYS A 135 4.03 12.49 -15.53
CA LYS A 135 4.14 12.74 -16.97
C LYS A 135 4.30 14.22 -17.28
N LYS A 136 3.49 15.07 -16.65
CA LYS A 136 3.42 16.51 -16.96
C LYS A 136 4.59 17.29 -16.40
N GLU A 137 4.96 17.01 -15.16
CA GLU A 137 5.87 17.87 -14.41
C GLU A 137 7.32 17.39 -14.40
N TYR A 138 7.52 16.07 -14.33
CA TYR A 138 8.86 15.51 -14.27
C TYR A 138 9.38 15.03 -15.63
N GLN A 139 8.52 15.00 -16.65
CA GLN A 139 8.87 14.61 -18.02
C GLN A 139 9.67 13.29 -18.05
N LEU A 140 9.30 12.38 -17.17
CA LEU A 140 9.91 11.05 -17.10
C LEU A 140 9.78 10.38 -18.47
N GLY A 141 10.88 9.79 -18.91
CA GLY A 141 10.91 9.02 -20.15
C GLY A 141 10.11 7.71 -20.03
N LYS A 142 10.69 6.63 -20.47
CA LYS A 142 10.09 5.30 -20.32
C LYS A 142 10.39 4.78 -18.92
N VAL A 143 9.41 4.75 -18.06
CA VAL A 143 9.54 4.24 -16.68
C VAL A 143 8.66 3.02 -16.44
N ILE A 144 9.04 2.20 -15.50
CA ILE A 144 8.25 1.09 -14.99
C ILE A 144 7.60 1.51 -13.68
N VAL A 145 6.28 1.54 -13.64
CA VAL A 145 5.52 1.86 -12.43
C VAL A 145 5.25 0.59 -11.65
N VAL A 146 5.66 0.58 -10.39
CA VAL A 146 5.39 -0.53 -9.46
C VAL A 146 4.39 -0.07 -8.43
N ALA A 147 3.26 -0.77 -8.33
CA ALA A 147 2.19 -0.42 -7.40
C ALA A 147 1.54 -1.66 -6.79
N ASP A 148 0.93 -1.50 -5.60
CA ASP A 148 0.22 -2.60 -4.96
C ASP A 148 -1.06 -2.97 -5.72
N ARG A 149 -1.48 -4.22 -5.55
CA ARG A 149 -2.69 -4.78 -6.17
C ARG A 149 -3.94 -3.94 -5.91
N GLY A 150 -4.07 -3.37 -4.72
CA GLY A 150 -5.23 -2.56 -4.33
C GLY A 150 -5.44 -1.32 -5.19
N MET A 151 -4.35 -0.79 -5.74
CA MET A 151 -4.36 0.43 -6.55
C MET A 151 -4.62 0.18 -8.04
N MET A 152 -4.43 -1.05 -8.52
CA MET A 152 -4.45 -1.37 -9.95
C MET A 152 -5.78 -1.92 -10.43
N SER A 153 -6.77 -1.02 -10.54
CA SER A 153 -8.00 -1.28 -11.30
C SER A 153 -7.72 -1.34 -12.82
N LYS A 154 -8.64 -1.91 -13.60
CA LYS A 154 -8.53 -1.86 -15.08
C LYS A 154 -8.34 -0.45 -15.61
N LYS A 155 -9.05 0.52 -15.04
CA LYS A 155 -8.93 1.95 -15.41
C LYS A 155 -7.54 2.51 -15.13
N ASN A 156 -6.94 2.13 -14.00
CA ASN A 156 -5.60 2.59 -13.64
C ASN A 156 -4.53 1.98 -14.55
N ILE A 157 -4.69 0.71 -14.94
CA ILE A 157 -3.83 0.08 -15.95
C ILE A 157 -3.90 0.83 -17.29
N GLU A 158 -5.09 1.16 -17.76
CA GLU A 158 -5.27 1.96 -18.99
C GLU A 158 -4.60 3.34 -18.90
N VAL A 159 -4.62 3.99 -17.75
CA VAL A 159 -3.92 5.28 -17.52
C VAL A 159 -2.41 5.12 -17.69
N VAL A 160 -1.81 4.07 -17.13
CA VAL A 160 -0.37 3.80 -17.27
C VAL A 160 0.00 3.53 -18.72
N GLU A 161 -0.76 2.66 -19.40
CA GLU A 161 -0.55 2.31 -20.81
C GLU A 161 -0.67 3.54 -21.72
N ASN A 162 -1.68 4.38 -21.52
CA ASN A 162 -1.86 5.63 -22.26
C ASN A 162 -0.76 6.67 -21.97
N SER A 163 -0.05 6.54 -20.87
CA SER A 163 1.10 7.38 -20.52
C SER A 163 2.42 6.87 -21.11
N ASN A 164 2.38 5.76 -21.86
CA ASN A 164 3.55 5.08 -22.42
C ASN A 164 4.53 4.59 -21.33
N TYR A 165 4.01 4.25 -20.16
CA TYR A 165 4.74 3.65 -19.06
C TYR A 165 4.50 2.13 -19.04
N GLU A 166 5.48 1.38 -18.57
CA GLU A 166 5.32 -0.03 -18.22
C GLU A 166 4.88 -0.16 -16.76
N PHE A 167 4.39 -1.33 -16.36
CA PHE A 167 3.97 -1.54 -14.98
C PHE A 167 4.27 -2.94 -14.45
N ILE A 168 4.48 -3.02 -13.15
CA ILE A 168 4.55 -4.25 -12.37
C ILE A 168 3.53 -4.14 -11.25
N VAL A 169 2.53 -5.03 -11.25
CA VAL A 169 1.46 -5.01 -10.26
C VAL A 169 1.11 -6.40 -9.78
N GLY A 170 0.78 -6.51 -8.50
CA GLY A 170 0.28 -7.75 -7.93
C GLY A 170 -1.11 -8.11 -8.48
N LYS A 171 -1.33 -9.37 -8.87
CA LYS A 171 -2.63 -9.91 -9.24
C LYS A 171 -2.98 -11.12 -8.37
N SER A 172 -4.24 -11.19 -7.93
CA SER A 172 -4.69 -12.35 -7.14
C SER A 172 -4.87 -13.56 -8.04
N ILE A 173 -4.24 -14.66 -7.69
CA ILE A 173 -4.37 -15.96 -8.36
C ILE A 173 -5.85 -16.38 -8.46
N LYS A 174 -6.66 -16.11 -7.45
CA LYS A 174 -8.11 -16.42 -7.45
C LYS A 174 -8.90 -15.71 -8.57
N GLN A 175 -8.34 -14.67 -9.16
CA GLN A 175 -8.95 -13.93 -10.28
C GLN A 175 -8.50 -14.47 -11.66
N LEU A 176 -7.53 -15.39 -11.70
CA LEU A 176 -6.98 -15.95 -12.92
C LEU A 176 -7.82 -17.15 -13.39
N LYS A 177 -8.98 -16.91 -13.97
CA LYS A 177 -9.93 -17.98 -14.35
C LYS A 177 -9.50 -18.85 -15.56
N LYS A 178 -8.50 -18.43 -16.33
CA LYS A 178 -8.12 -19.07 -17.61
C LYS A 178 -6.67 -19.55 -17.68
N VAL A 179 -5.94 -19.42 -16.61
CA VAL A 179 -4.52 -19.81 -16.56
C VAL A 179 -4.42 -21.10 -15.79
N ASN A 180 -3.87 -22.15 -16.43
CA ASN A 180 -3.46 -23.32 -15.68
C ASN A 180 -2.16 -22.99 -14.92
N ILE A 181 -2.35 -22.67 -13.65
CA ILE A 181 -1.26 -22.22 -12.77
C ILE A 181 -0.25 -23.36 -12.53
N PHE A 182 -0.66 -24.61 -12.71
CA PHE A 182 0.12 -25.80 -12.36
C PHE A 182 0.88 -26.41 -13.54
N GLU A 183 0.55 -26.06 -14.78
CA GLU A 183 1.23 -26.56 -15.97
C GLU A 183 2.45 -25.75 -16.34
N GLY A 184 3.59 -26.42 -16.53
CA GLY A 184 4.83 -25.87 -17.04
C GLY A 184 5.97 -25.88 -16.04
N GLU A 185 7.16 -25.61 -16.53
CA GLU A 185 8.38 -25.62 -15.72
C GLU A 185 8.55 -24.32 -14.95
N PHE A 186 8.99 -24.44 -13.70
CA PHE A 186 9.36 -23.32 -12.83
C PHE A 186 10.88 -23.16 -12.80
N ILE A 187 11.34 -21.95 -12.95
CA ILE A 187 12.75 -21.58 -12.86
C ILE A 187 13.04 -21.10 -11.43
N GLU A 188 14.02 -21.69 -10.78
CA GLU A 188 14.47 -21.26 -9.46
C GLU A 188 15.36 -20.01 -9.58
N ILE A 189 14.99 -18.95 -8.88
CA ILE A 189 15.73 -17.67 -8.85
C ILE A 189 16.48 -17.45 -7.54
N ALA A 190 16.01 -18.08 -6.46
CA ALA A 190 16.65 -18.09 -5.16
C ALA A 190 16.20 -19.35 -4.40
N LYS A 191 16.89 -19.71 -3.34
CA LYS A 191 16.54 -20.86 -2.51
C LYS A 191 15.08 -20.80 -2.06
N GLY A 192 14.28 -21.75 -2.53
CA GLY A 192 12.87 -21.85 -2.21
C GLY A 192 11.97 -20.81 -2.90
N ILE A 193 12.50 -20.06 -3.87
CA ILE A 193 11.72 -19.13 -4.68
C ILE A 193 11.84 -19.52 -6.16
N LYS A 194 10.71 -19.80 -6.77
CA LYS A 194 10.59 -20.20 -8.16
C LYS A 194 9.61 -19.31 -8.88
N TYR A 195 9.81 -19.09 -10.17
CA TYR A 195 8.86 -18.35 -10.97
C TYR A 195 8.60 -19.04 -12.30
N ARG A 196 7.49 -18.68 -12.90
CA ARG A 196 7.11 -19.04 -14.25
C ARG A 196 6.48 -17.85 -14.94
N GLU A 197 6.78 -17.67 -16.21
CA GLU A 197 6.16 -16.65 -17.04
C GLU A 197 5.07 -17.27 -17.92
N VAL A 198 3.92 -16.60 -18.00
CA VAL A 198 2.82 -16.96 -18.88
C VAL A 198 2.21 -15.70 -19.51
N GLU A 199 1.62 -15.89 -20.68
CA GLU A 199 0.82 -14.82 -21.30
C GLU A 199 -0.59 -14.82 -20.72
N TYR A 200 -1.06 -13.63 -20.30
CA TYR A 200 -2.39 -13.43 -19.78
C TYR A 200 -2.96 -12.08 -20.24
N GLU A 201 -4.08 -12.10 -20.97
CA GLU A 201 -4.75 -10.88 -21.48
C GLU A 201 -3.76 -9.96 -22.25
N ASN A 202 -2.92 -10.54 -23.13
CA ASN A 202 -1.86 -9.88 -23.90
C ASN A 202 -0.79 -9.18 -23.03
N LYS A 203 -0.59 -9.66 -21.82
CA LYS A 203 0.41 -9.16 -20.86
C LYS A 203 1.25 -10.31 -20.32
N ARG A 204 2.45 -9.98 -19.87
CA ARG A 204 3.31 -10.93 -19.17
C ARG A 204 2.84 -11.09 -17.74
N LEU A 205 2.55 -12.31 -17.33
CA LEU A 205 2.21 -12.66 -15.96
C LEU A 205 3.33 -13.51 -15.38
N LEU A 206 3.93 -13.03 -14.29
CA LEU A 206 4.90 -13.81 -13.53
C LEU A 206 4.18 -14.50 -12.36
N ILE A 207 4.19 -15.83 -12.36
CA ILE A 207 3.66 -16.64 -11.27
C ILE A 207 4.86 -16.98 -10.37
N ILE A 208 4.83 -16.50 -9.14
CA ILE A 208 5.92 -16.68 -8.18
C ILE A 208 5.46 -17.67 -7.11
N TYR A 209 6.29 -18.69 -6.86
CA TYR A 209 6.14 -19.60 -5.76
C TYR A 209 7.21 -19.34 -4.70
N SER A 210 6.83 -19.30 -3.44
CA SER A 210 7.72 -19.16 -2.29
C SER A 210 7.41 -20.25 -1.26
N GLU A 211 8.42 -21.09 -0.95
CA GLU A 211 8.27 -22.14 0.06
C GLU A 211 7.94 -21.59 1.44
N GLU A 212 8.51 -20.44 1.81
CA GLU A 212 8.25 -19.81 3.09
C GLU A 212 6.79 -19.35 3.18
N ARG A 213 6.31 -18.74 2.10
CA ARG A 213 4.91 -18.29 2.01
C ARG A 213 3.95 -19.47 2.05
N ALA A 214 4.21 -20.53 1.29
CA ALA A 214 3.41 -21.74 1.28
C ALA A 214 3.31 -22.38 2.67
N LYS A 215 4.43 -22.47 3.42
CA LYS A 215 4.44 -22.96 4.81
C LYS A 215 3.56 -22.12 5.73
N LYS A 216 3.65 -20.79 5.62
CA LYS A 216 2.83 -19.86 6.41
C LYS A 216 1.34 -20.04 6.10
N ASP A 217 0.97 -20.06 4.85
CA ASP A 217 -0.43 -20.16 4.45
C ASP A 217 -1.04 -21.51 4.79
N ARG A 218 -0.25 -22.59 4.71
CA ARG A 218 -0.65 -23.90 5.21
C ARG A 218 -0.93 -23.87 6.73
N ALA A 219 -0.03 -23.26 7.50
CA ALA A 219 -0.22 -23.14 8.96
C ALA A 219 -1.47 -22.31 9.30
N ASP A 220 -1.70 -21.21 8.61
CA ASP A 220 -2.89 -20.37 8.79
C ASP A 220 -4.17 -21.11 8.38
N ARG A 221 -4.15 -21.88 7.31
CA ARG A 221 -5.26 -22.73 6.87
C ARG A 221 -5.61 -23.77 7.92
N LEU A 222 -4.63 -24.53 8.41
CA LEU A 222 -4.84 -25.56 9.45
C LEU A 222 -5.46 -24.94 10.72
N ARG A 223 -4.98 -23.75 11.13
CA ARG A 223 -5.55 -23.02 12.27
C ARG A 223 -7.02 -22.63 12.04
N LEU A 224 -7.37 -22.22 10.82
CA LEU A 224 -8.75 -21.88 10.48
C LEU A 224 -9.66 -23.11 10.43
N ILE A 225 -9.15 -24.26 9.94
CA ILE A 225 -9.89 -25.53 9.93
C ILE A 225 -10.14 -26.01 11.38
N GLU A 226 -9.13 -25.96 12.23
CA GLU A 226 -9.27 -26.31 13.64
C GLU A 226 -10.29 -25.41 14.36
N LYS A 227 -10.26 -24.11 14.08
CA LYS A 227 -11.27 -23.18 14.59
C LYS A 227 -12.68 -23.50 14.06
N ALA A 228 -12.81 -23.92 12.80
CA ALA A 228 -14.09 -24.34 12.24
C ALA A 228 -14.63 -25.60 12.95
N LYS A 229 -13.77 -26.59 13.25
CA LYS A 229 -14.15 -27.79 14.04
C LYS A 229 -14.66 -27.40 15.41
N LYS A 230 -13.95 -26.54 16.15
CA LYS A 230 -14.40 -26.04 17.46
C LYS A 230 -15.75 -25.35 17.42
N MET A 231 -15.99 -24.54 16.38
CA MET A 231 -17.28 -23.86 16.20
C MET A 231 -18.43 -24.84 15.95
N LEU A 232 -18.18 -26.01 15.33
CA LEU A 232 -19.16 -27.09 15.17
C LEU A 232 -19.46 -27.78 16.50
N GLU A 233 -18.45 -28.05 17.32
CA GLU A 233 -18.57 -28.65 18.62
C GLU A 233 -19.36 -27.78 19.62
N GLU A 234 -19.08 -26.46 19.58
CA GLU A 234 -19.74 -25.46 20.45
C GLU A 234 -21.15 -25.07 19.99
N GLY A 235 -21.55 -25.42 18.77
CA GLY A 235 -22.88 -25.13 18.22
C GLY A 235 -23.16 -23.62 17.97
N ASN A 236 -22.17 -22.77 18.12
CA ASN A 236 -22.32 -21.31 18.07
C ASN A 236 -21.92 -20.75 16.70
N ILE A 237 -22.75 -21.03 15.68
CA ILE A 237 -22.47 -20.61 14.31
C ILE A 237 -23.45 -19.52 13.87
N ASP A 238 -22.99 -18.27 13.84
CA ASP A 238 -23.73 -17.18 13.20
C ASP A 238 -23.58 -17.28 11.67
N SER A 239 -24.70 -17.53 10.99
CA SER A 239 -24.77 -17.89 9.57
C SER A 239 -24.43 -16.78 8.58
N LYS A 240 -24.34 -15.52 9.02
CA LYS A 240 -24.30 -14.35 8.12
C LYS A 240 -22.95 -14.10 7.42
N SER A 241 -21.87 -14.78 7.80
CA SER A 241 -20.54 -14.51 7.24
C SER A 241 -19.81 -15.78 6.81
N LYS A 242 -19.33 -15.82 5.58
CA LYS A 242 -18.45 -16.88 5.05
C LYS A 242 -16.95 -16.52 5.16
N ARG A 243 -16.55 -15.66 6.10
CA ARG A 243 -15.16 -15.22 6.29
C ARG A 243 -14.46 -15.97 7.40
N GLY A 244 -13.13 -16.03 7.35
CA GLY A 244 -12.32 -16.70 8.37
C GLY A 244 -12.58 -18.20 8.42
N ALA A 245 -12.69 -18.79 9.61
CA ALA A 245 -12.96 -20.22 9.83
C ALA A 245 -14.29 -20.69 9.22
N LYS A 246 -15.28 -19.81 9.18
CA LYS A 246 -16.62 -20.11 8.62
C LYS A 246 -16.61 -20.44 7.12
N LYS A 247 -15.55 -20.10 6.38
CA LYS A 247 -15.42 -20.48 4.97
C LYS A 247 -15.31 -21.98 4.74
N TYR A 248 -14.95 -22.75 5.79
CA TYR A 248 -14.84 -24.21 5.78
C TYR A 248 -16.06 -24.90 6.36
N LEU A 249 -17.15 -24.15 6.57
CA LEU A 249 -18.42 -24.68 7.02
C LEU A 249 -19.45 -24.63 5.89
N LYS A 250 -20.12 -25.76 5.65
CA LYS A 250 -21.21 -25.90 4.69
C LYS A 250 -22.52 -26.14 5.44
N GLU A 251 -23.56 -25.41 5.12
CA GLU A 251 -24.90 -25.62 5.64
C GLU A 251 -25.52 -26.88 5.00
N GLN A 252 -25.89 -27.84 5.78
CA GLN A 252 -26.54 -29.07 5.33
C GLN A 252 -28.07 -28.96 5.38
N ASN A 253 -28.60 -28.36 6.46
CA ASN A 253 -30.03 -28.03 6.62
C ASN A 253 -30.14 -26.74 7.42
N LYS A 254 -31.32 -26.10 7.44
CA LYS A 254 -31.56 -24.90 8.26
C LYS A 254 -31.01 -25.12 9.68
N GLN A 255 -29.90 -24.45 10.00
CA GLN A 255 -29.18 -24.48 11.29
C GLN A 255 -28.16 -25.62 11.54
N ASN A 256 -28.04 -26.63 10.66
CA ASN A 256 -27.00 -27.65 10.79
C ASN A 256 -25.85 -27.37 9.83
N TYR A 257 -24.65 -27.26 10.38
CA TYR A 257 -23.40 -27.03 9.64
C TYR A 257 -22.51 -28.26 9.73
N ILE A 258 -21.80 -28.52 8.64
CA ILE A 258 -20.76 -29.57 8.57
C ILE A 258 -19.47 -28.98 8.01
N LEU A 259 -18.36 -29.68 8.21
CA LEU A 259 -17.10 -29.31 7.55
C LEU A 259 -17.23 -29.49 6.03
N ASP A 260 -16.84 -28.46 5.29
CA ASP A 260 -16.78 -28.49 3.83
C ASP A 260 -15.44 -29.10 3.38
N ILE A 261 -15.41 -30.46 3.31
CA ILE A 261 -14.20 -31.20 2.97
C ILE A 261 -13.75 -30.88 1.55
N GLU A 262 -14.70 -30.78 0.61
CA GLU A 262 -14.41 -30.40 -0.79
C GLU A 262 -13.70 -29.05 -0.88
N LYS A 263 -14.15 -28.08 -0.09
CA LYS A 263 -13.53 -26.76 -0.01
C LYS A 263 -12.14 -26.79 0.62
N ILE A 264 -11.93 -27.65 1.62
CA ILE A 264 -10.63 -27.85 2.27
C ILE A 264 -9.65 -28.44 1.25
N GLU A 265 -10.00 -29.53 0.59
CA GLU A 265 -9.18 -30.19 -0.42
C GLU A 265 -8.86 -29.26 -1.59
N ASN A 266 -9.83 -28.49 -2.07
CA ASN A 266 -9.60 -27.49 -3.11
C ASN A 266 -8.64 -26.40 -2.67
N ASP A 267 -8.78 -25.89 -1.44
CA ASP A 267 -7.86 -24.88 -0.91
C ASP A 267 -6.46 -25.48 -0.66
N GLU A 268 -6.34 -26.75 -0.28
CA GLU A 268 -5.07 -27.48 -0.14
C GLU A 268 -4.38 -27.65 -1.50
N ASN A 269 -5.10 -28.13 -2.47
CA ASN A 269 -4.54 -28.35 -3.83
C ASN A 269 -4.19 -27.04 -4.53
N THR A 270 -4.88 -25.93 -4.22
CA THR A 270 -4.66 -24.65 -4.90
C THR A 270 -3.61 -23.79 -4.19
N MET A 271 -3.53 -23.84 -2.84
CA MET A 271 -2.69 -22.95 -2.05
C MET A 271 -1.36 -23.57 -1.60
N ASP A 272 -1.29 -24.87 -1.40
CA ASP A 272 -0.03 -25.55 -1.04
C ASP A 272 0.91 -25.69 -2.22
N THR A 273 0.40 -25.49 -3.42
CA THR A 273 1.18 -25.61 -4.65
C THR A 273 1.69 -24.29 -5.16
N MET A 274 0.97 -23.18 -4.89
CA MET A 274 1.36 -21.85 -5.41
C MET A 274 0.65 -20.69 -4.70
N GLU A 275 1.39 -19.74 -4.23
CA GLU A 275 0.94 -18.34 -4.11
C GLU A 275 1.85 -17.39 -4.89
#